data_0da53844221bfe13f3cb72ab92b4a88c
#
_entry.id   0da53844221bfe13f3cb72ab92b4a88c
#
_cell.length_a   1.000
_cell.length_b   1.000
_cell.length_c   1.000
_cell.angle_alpha   90.00
_cell.angle_beta   90.00
_cell.angle_gamma   90.00
#
_symmetry.space_group_name_H-M   'P 1'
#
loop_
_entity.id
_entity.type
_entity.pdbx_description
1 polymer ?
#
loop_
_entity_poly.entity_id
_entity_poly.type
_entity_poly.pdbx_seq_one_letter_code
_entity_poly.pdbx_strand_id
1 'polypeptide(L)'
;MVFTAVKRAVMNARFHKINRHYKTDPVVGDRSFIERKGKESVEVLFYYPEKRENMPVFVEIHGGAWVGLDAVDDDRYCQRLCRELGAFVVNVNYKRLYDKSFPYAQEEVVDTVKWLKSHAKQLGIDPDRIILSGGSAGGHLTAGAAILLAQQGIQIVGQIMEVPFLDFTHTIPIDFPEGDKLYKMMFEIYPPKIPLDSEVLSPAAKITEETLEKLSPAVVIVCGRDPLHPQGEQYAALLKQHNKLVELKMYQDGYHGFGTDKAEEKPEQDRLREECFRYKVEKARQLYTMSGERNSGNTTSTSNGGQMK
;
A
#
# COMPACT_ATOMS: atom_id res chain seq x y z
N MET A 1 8.26 -31.35 10.14
CA MET A 1 8.73 -30.06 10.70
C MET A 1 10.17 -29.70 10.31
N VAL A 2 11.17 -30.56 10.48
CA VAL A 2 12.59 -30.26 10.16
C VAL A 2 12.80 -29.96 8.66
N PHE A 3 12.21 -30.75 7.77
CA PHE A 3 12.33 -30.58 6.31
C PHE A 3 11.81 -29.21 5.84
N THR A 4 10.70 -28.74 6.41
CA THR A 4 10.12 -27.44 6.12
C THR A 4 11.03 -26.28 6.58
N ALA A 5 11.69 -26.43 7.73
CA ALA A 5 12.62 -25.42 8.26
C ALA A 5 13.89 -25.30 7.39
N VAL A 6 14.45 -26.44 6.95
CA VAL A 6 15.62 -26.46 6.06
C VAL A 6 15.28 -25.85 4.69
N LYS A 7 14.14 -26.23 4.10
CA LYS A 7 13.66 -25.68 2.82
C LYS A 7 13.49 -24.15 2.91
N ARG A 8 12.92 -23.66 4.00
CA ARG A 8 12.78 -22.23 4.28
C ARG A 8 14.13 -21.53 4.40
N ALA A 9 15.08 -22.10 5.14
CA ALA A 9 16.42 -21.53 5.30
C ALA A 9 17.15 -21.40 3.95
N VAL A 10 17.07 -22.42 3.10
CA VAL A 10 17.64 -22.40 1.74
C VAL A 10 17.00 -21.33 0.89
N MET A 11 15.68 -21.23 0.94
CA MET A 11 14.90 -20.24 0.18
C MET A 11 15.23 -18.82 0.63
N ASN A 12 15.29 -18.59 1.95
CA ASN A 12 15.69 -17.28 2.52
C ASN A 12 17.10 -16.90 2.07
N ALA A 13 18.07 -17.82 2.14
CA ALA A 13 19.45 -17.57 1.68
C ALA A 13 19.49 -17.19 0.18
N ARG A 14 18.63 -17.83 -0.65
CA ARG A 14 18.51 -17.52 -2.07
C ARG A 14 17.97 -16.11 -2.30
N PHE A 15 16.87 -15.72 -1.62
CA PHE A 15 16.32 -14.37 -1.74
C PHE A 15 17.29 -13.30 -1.24
N HIS A 16 17.94 -13.51 -0.11
CA HIS A 16 19.00 -12.61 0.35
C HIS A 16 20.10 -12.41 -0.69
N LYS A 17 20.53 -13.49 -1.37
CA LYS A 17 21.54 -13.39 -2.42
C LYS A 17 21.05 -12.61 -3.63
N ILE A 18 19.80 -12.86 -4.08
CA ILE A 18 19.21 -12.20 -5.23
C ILE A 18 19.04 -10.69 -4.95
N ASN A 19 18.54 -10.32 -3.77
CA ASN A 19 18.22 -8.94 -3.43
C ASN A 19 19.43 -8.14 -2.88
N ARG A 20 20.63 -8.75 -2.81
CA ARG A 20 21.81 -8.10 -2.20
C ARG A 20 22.25 -6.82 -2.91
N HIS A 21 22.07 -6.74 -4.23
CA HIS A 21 22.50 -5.59 -5.04
C HIS A 21 21.74 -4.30 -4.67
N TYR A 22 20.48 -4.37 -4.22
CA TYR A 22 19.69 -3.19 -3.87
C TYR A 22 20.32 -2.27 -2.84
N LYS A 23 21.17 -2.81 -1.94
CA LYS A 23 21.86 -2.02 -0.91
C LYS A 23 22.84 -1.01 -1.49
N THR A 24 23.37 -1.26 -2.68
CA THR A 24 24.40 -0.47 -3.33
C THR A 24 23.95 0.21 -4.60
N ASP A 25 22.75 -0.10 -5.08
CA ASP A 25 22.22 0.54 -6.28
C ASP A 25 22.00 2.04 -6.04
N PRO A 26 22.38 2.90 -7.02
CA PRO A 26 22.15 4.32 -6.91
C PRO A 26 20.66 4.63 -6.96
N VAL A 27 20.24 5.60 -6.15
CA VAL A 27 18.85 6.09 -6.08
C VAL A 27 18.80 7.59 -6.26
N VAL A 28 17.68 8.10 -6.75
CA VAL A 28 17.40 9.55 -6.85
C VAL A 28 16.68 10.08 -5.62
N GLY A 29 15.98 9.21 -4.89
CA GLY A 29 15.37 9.55 -3.61
C GLY A 29 16.39 9.66 -2.47
N ASP A 30 16.09 10.46 -1.46
CA ASP A 30 16.92 10.58 -0.26
C ASP A 30 16.71 9.37 0.65
N ARG A 31 17.70 8.47 0.69
CA ARG A 31 17.67 7.27 1.53
C ARG A 31 17.72 7.64 3.02
N SER A 32 16.73 7.23 3.76
CA SER A 32 16.55 7.55 5.19
C SER A 32 16.08 6.33 5.98
N PHE A 33 16.14 6.45 7.31
CA PHE A 33 15.74 5.40 8.23
C PHE A 33 14.80 5.99 9.29
N ILE A 34 13.58 5.45 9.35
CA ILE A 34 12.59 5.82 10.35
C ILE A 34 12.80 4.95 11.58
N GLU A 35 13.16 5.60 12.68
CA GLU A 35 13.37 4.92 13.96
C GLU A 35 12.06 4.38 14.54
N ARG A 36 12.12 3.17 15.10
CA ARG A 36 10.99 2.48 15.73
C ARG A 36 11.39 2.07 17.15
N LYS A 37 10.61 2.44 18.15
CA LYS A 37 10.92 2.11 19.54
C LYS A 37 10.94 0.59 19.77
N GLY A 38 12.12 0.05 20.10
CA GLY A 38 12.30 -1.38 20.39
C GLY A 38 12.23 -2.31 19.18
N LYS A 39 12.24 -1.76 17.95
CA LYS A 39 12.24 -2.52 16.69
C LYS A 39 13.34 -1.98 15.76
N GLU A 40 13.65 -2.74 14.70
CA GLU A 40 14.54 -2.25 13.65
C GLU A 40 13.92 -1.07 12.91
N SER A 41 14.75 -0.11 12.48
CA SER A 41 14.33 1.03 11.68
C SER A 41 13.74 0.59 10.35
N VAL A 42 12.80 1.36 9.82
CA VAL A 42 12.27 1.20 8.46
C VAL A 42 13.15 2.01 7.51
N GLU A 43 13.69 1.38 6.50
CA GLU A 43 14.35 2.08 5.40
C GLU A 43 13.30 2.69 4.48
N VAL A 44 13.50 3.93 4.06
CA VAL A 44 12.62 4.67 3.17
C VAL A 44 13.42 5.49 2.17
N LEU A 45 12.82 5.78 1.02
CA LEU A 45 13.31 6.80 0.09
C LEU A 45 12.36 7.99 0.12
N PHE A 46 12.88 9.19 0.38
CA PHE A 46 12.11 10.43 0.43
C PHE A 46 12.26 11.23 -0.87
N TYR A 47 11.16 11.77 -1.36
CA TYR A 47 11.13 12.65 -2.53
C TYR A 47 10.38 13.93 -2.17
N TYR A 48 11.04 15.06 -2.35
CA TYR A 48 10.50 16.38 -2.00
C TYR A 48 10.04 17.12 -3.26
N PRO A 49 8.82 17.69 -3.26
CA PRO A 49 8.40 18.60 -4.33
C PRO A 49 9.15 19.94 -4.24
N GLU A 50 9.00 20.75 -5.27
CA GLU A 50 9.61 22.10 -5.28
C GLU A 50 9.13 22.98 -4.12
N LYS A 51 7.81 23.00 -3.89
CA LYS A 51 7.20 23.71 -2.76
C LYS A 51 7.16 22.81 -1.53
N ARG A 52 7.85 23.22 -0.46
CA ARG A 52 8.05 22.42 0.76
C ARG A 52 7.26 22.96 1.96
N GLU A 53 6.04 23.43 1.74
CA GLU A 53 5.18 23.92 2.81
C GLU A 53 3.83 23.26 2.77
N ASN A 54 3.37 22.75 3.90
CA ASN A 54 2.08 22.08 4.06
C ASN A 54 1.81 21.01 2.99
N MET A 55 2.86 20.22 2.69
CA MET A 55 2.83 19.22 1.62
C MET A 55 1.87 18.08 1.96
N PRO A 56 0.98 17.65 1.04
CA PRO A 56 0.32 16.38 1.18
C PRO A 56 1.35 15.25 1.09
N VAL A 57 1.04 14.10 1.66
CA VAL A 57 1.95 12.94 1.74
C VAL A 57 1.40 11.77 0.95
N PHE A 58 2.24 11.18 0.12
CA PHE A 58 1.93 9.95 -0.61
C PHE A 58 2.93 8.86 -0.21
N VAL A 59 2.45 7.82 0.46
CA VAL A 59 3.27 6.68 0.89
C VAL A 59 3.09 5.56 -0.12
N GLU A 60 4.14 5.26 -0.88
CA GLU A 60 4.17 4.15 -1.84
C GLU A 60 4.81 2.91 -1.22
N ILE A 61 4.26 1.73 -1.54
CA ILE A 61 4.66 0.44 -0.99
C ILE A 61 4.84 -0.52 -2.16
N HIS A 62 6.09 -0.92 -2.41
CA HIS A 62 6.42 -1.74 -3.58
C HIS A 62 5.80 -3.16 -3.52
N GLY A 63 5.65 -3.78 -4.68
CA GLY A 63 5.19 -5.16 -4.84
C GLY A 63 6.26 -6.21 -4.54
N GLY A 64 6.18 -7.36 -5.23
CA GLY A 64 7.24 -8.39 -5.19
C GLY A 64 6.92 -9.59 -4.30
N ALA A 65 5.64 -9.92 -4.12
CA ALA A 65 5.20 -11.11 -3.36
C ALA A 65 5.82 -11.21 -1.95
N TRP A 66 6.08 -10.06 -1.32
CA TRP A 66 6.72 -9.89 0.00
C TRP A 66 8.14 -10.45 0.14
N VAL A 67 8.72 -11.00 -0.92
CA VAL A 67 10.07 -11.62 -0.92
C VAL A 67 11.02 -11.02 -1.96
N GLY A 68 10.48 -10.41 -3.00
CA GLY A 68 11.25 -9.77 -4.07
C GLY A 68 11.02 -8.28 -4.14
N LEU A 69 11.68 -7.66 -5.09
CA LEU A 69 11.68 -6.23 -5.33
C LEU A 69 12.17 -5.41 -4.10
N ASP A 70 12.33 -4.12 -4.32
CA ASP A 70 12.85 -3.18 -3.34
C ASP A 70 12.29 -1.79 -3.64
N ALA A 71 12.33 -0.86 -2.70
CA ALA A 71 11.98 0.53 -2.96
C ALA A 71 12.81 1.15 -4.09
N VAL A 72 14.01 0.63 -4.33
CA VAL A 72 14.88 1.05 -5.46
C VAL A 72 14.23 0.78 -6.81
N ASP A 73 13.40 -0.26 -6.93
CA ASP A 73 12.72 -0.58 -8.19
C ASP A 73 11.69 0.48 -8.61
N ASP A 74 11.09 1.15 -7.63
CA ASP A 74 10.07 2.19 -7.83
C ASP A 74 10.66 3.62 -7.68
N ASP A 75 11.98 3.77 -7.58
CA ASP A 75 12.67 5.03 -7.29
C ASP A 75 12.28 6.16 -8.27
N ARG A 76 12.41 5.91 -9.57
CA ARG A 76 12.05 6.91 -10.61
C ARG A 76 10.54 7.13 -10.71
N TYR A 77 9.76 6.10 -10.49
CA TYR A 77 8.30 6.19 -10.43
C TYR A 77 7.86 7.10 -9.28
N CYS A 78 8.41 6.93 -8.08
CA CYS A 78 8.15 7.78 -6.92
C CYS A 78 8.63 9.22 -7.13
N GLN A 79 9.78 9.44 -7.77
CA GLN A 79 10.22 10.78 -8.16
C GLN A 79 9.20 11.45 -9.09
N ARG A 80 8.68 10.72 -10.08
CA ARG A 80 7.65 11.22 -10.98
C ARG A 80 6.35 11.54 -10.23
N LEU A 81 5.87 10.66 -9.34
CA LEU A 81 4.71 10.90 -8.49
C LEU A 81 4.87 12.18 -7.68
N CYS A 82 6.01 12.38 -7.04
CA CYS A 82 6.33 13.58 -6.27
C CYS A 82 6.15 14.84 -7.10
N ARG A 83 6.72 14.87 -8.30
CA ARG A 83 6.63 16.01 -9.22
C ARG A 83 5.19 16.25 -9.68
N GLU A 84 4.49 15.21 -10.15
CA GLU A 84 3.14 15.34 -10.70
C GLU A 84 2.09 15.69 -9.63
N LEU A 85 2.23 15.18 -8.42
CA LEU A 85 1.33 15.45 -7.31
C LEU A 85 1.64 16.76 -6.57
N GLY A 86 2.88 17.24 -6.62
CA GLY A 86 3.36 18.27 -5.71
C GLY A 86 3.31 17.81 -4.25
N ALA A 87 3.51 16.51 -4.01
CA ALA A 87 3.41 15.87 -2.70
C ALA A 87 4.77 15.38 -2.21
N PHE A 88 4.95 15.34 -0.89
CA PHE A 88 6.05 14.59 -0.30
C PHE A 88 5.78 13.10 -0.48
N VAL A 89 6.64 12.40 -1.23
CA VAL A 89 6.49 10.97 -1.46
C VAL A 89 7.46 10.20 -0.58
N VAL A 90 6.95 9.15 0.04
CA VAL A 90 7.70 8.22 0.90
C VAL A 90 7.56 6.83 0.33
N ASN A 91 8.65 6.27 -0.19
CA ASN A 91 8.69 4.92 -0.71
C ASN A 91 9.25 3.99 0.37
N VAL A 92 8.41 3.07 0.86
CA VAL A 92 8.71 2.23 2.03
C VAL A 92 9.43 0.96 1.61
N ASN A 93 10.65 0.77 2.11
CA ASN A 93 11.43 -0.45 1.92
C ASN A 93 11.19 -1.44 3.06
N TYR A 94 10.02 -2.06 3.09
CA TYR A 94 9.60 -2.96 4.17
C TYR A 94 10.47 -4.23 4.24
N LYS A 95 10.59 -4.82 5.44
CA LYS A 95 11.28 -6.11 5.66
C LYS A 95 10.55 -7.24 4.96
N ARG A 96 11.31 -8.01 4.16
CA ARG A 96 10.78 -9.17 3.42
C ARG A 96 10.45 -10.30 4.38
N LEU A 97 9.60 -11.22 3.92
CA LEU A 97 9.15 -12.38 4.70
C LEU A 97 10.29 -13.32 5.13
N TYR A 98 11.40 -13.28 4.44
CA TYR A 98 12.58 -14.05 4.84
C TYR A 98 13.34 -13.42 6.02
N ASP A 99 13.13 -12.13 6.29
CA ASP A 99 13.70 -11.42 7.44
C ASP A 99 12.72 -11.40 8.62
N LYS A 100 11.48 -11.02 8.35
CA LYS A 100 10.43 -10.85 9.37
C LYS A 100 9.10 -11.44 8.90
N SER A 101 8.43 -12.17 9.77
CA SER A 101 7.12 -12.74 9.47
C SER A 101 5.98 -11.73 9.66
N PHE A 102 4.83 -12.01 9.06
CA PHE A 102 3.58 -11.27 9.28
C PHE A 102 3.31 -11.05 10.79
N PRO A 103 2.83 -9.89 11.22
CA PRO A 103 2.44 -8.71 10.41
C PRO A 103 3.52 -7.61 10.33
N TYR A 104 4.80 -7.96 10.46
CA TYR A 104 5.88 -7.00 10.65
C TYR A 104 5.94 -5.91 9.55
N ALA A 105 5.76 -6.29 8.28
CA ALA A 105 5.76 -5.32 7.17
C ALA A 105 4.58 -4.35 7.23
N GLN A 106 3.38 -4.82 7.61
CA GLN A 106 2.22 -3.93 7.83
C GLN A 106 2.48 -2.97 8.99
N GLU A 107 3.11 -3.46 10.06
CA GLU A 107 3.51 -2.61 11.19
C GLU A 107 4.56 -1.56 10.80
N GLU A 108 5.47 -1.88 9.86
CA GLU A 108 6.43 -0.90 9.33
C GLU A 108 5.73 0.26 8.62
N VAL A 109 4.71 -0.04 7.81
CA VAL A 109 3.90 1.00 7.15
C VAL A 109 3.13 1.84 8.18
N VAL A 110 2.50 1.20 9.19
CA VAL A 110 1.80 1.88 10.28
C VAL A 110 2.75 2.80 11.06
N ASP A 111 3.93 2.29 11.43
CA ASP A 111 4.92 3.05 12.17
C ASP A 111 5.50 4.20 11.33
N THR A 112 5.62 4.03 10.00
CA THR A 112 5.95 5.10 9.05
C THR A 112 4.92 6.21 9.10
N VAL A 113 3.61 5.90 9.02
CA VAL A 113 2.54 6.91 9.12
C VAL A 113 2.58 7.65 10.46
N LYS A 114 2.76 6.92 11.56
CA LYS A 114 2.86 7.54 12.89
C LYS A 114 4.05 8.49 12.99
N TRP A 115 5.18 8.07 12.46
CA TRP A 115 6.39 8.88 12.46
C TRP A 115 6.19 10.16 11.61
N LEU A 116 5.61 10.04 10.42
CA LEU A 116 5.29 11.18 9.57
C LEU A 116 4.38 12.18 10.27
N LYS A 117 3.31 11.71 10.93
CA LYS A 117 2.41 12.57 11.71
C LYS A 117 3.13 13.28 12.84
N SER A 118 4.01 12.59 13.57
CA SER A 118 4.74 13.18 14.70
C SER A 118 5.85 14.17 14.27
N HIS A 119 6.39 14.05 13.06
CA HIS A 119 7.43 14.91 12.50
C HIS A 119 6.90 15.91 11.47
N ALA A 120 5.58 16.07 11.37
CA ALA A 120 4.94 16.86 10.32
C ALA A 120 5.48 18.29 10.21
N LYS A 121 5.63 18.99 11.34
CA LYS A 121 6.18 20.34 11.39
C LYS A 121 7.62 20.41 10.88
N GLN A 122 8.46 19.46 11.28
CA GLN A 122 9.88 19.39 10.88
C GLN A 122 10.01 19.13 9.38
N LEU A 123 9.15 18.29 8.82
CA LEU A 123 9.15 17.92 7.41
C LEU A 123 8.42 18.93 6.52
N GLY A 124 7.63 19.84 7.09
CA GLY A 124 6.78 20.78 6.33
C GLY A 124 5.59 20.08 5.65
N ILE A 125 5.11 18.95 6.20
CA ILE A 125 4.00 18.17 5.66
C ILE A 125 2.70 18.42 6.42
N ASP A 126 1.58 18.13 5.77
CA ASP A 126 0.26 18.10 6.38
C ASP A 126 -0.04 16.71 6.94
N PRO A 127 -0.08 16.52 8.28
CA PRO A 127 -0.30 15.22 8.90
C PRO A 127 -1.69 14.64 8.64
N ASP A 128 -2.64 15.45 8.18
CA ASP A 128 -4.01 15.04 7.91
C ASP A 128 -4.26 14.77 6.43
N ARG A 129 -3.25 14.93 5.57
CA ARG A 129 -3.31 14.61 4.15
C ARG A 129 -2.32 13.51 3.75
N ILE A 130 -2.49 12.31 4.31
CA ILE A 130 -1.66 11.14 4.02
C ILE A 130 -2.47 10.12 3.21
N ILE A 131 -1.97 9.68 2.06
CA ILE A 131 -2.48 8.55 1.26
C ILE A 131 -1.50 7.38 1.38
N LEU A 132 -2.01 6.15 1.50
CA LEU A 132 -1.26 4.92 1.30
C LEU A 132 -1.54 4.38 -0.10
N SER A 133 -0.50 3.90 -0.78
CA SER A 133 -0.61 3.27 -2.09
C SER A 133 0.34 2.08 -2.23
N GLY A 134 -0.02 1.13 -3.07
CA GLY A 134 0.86 0.03 -3.43
C GLY A 134 0.27 -0.93 -4.45
N GLY A 135 1.16 -1.68 -5.11
CA GLY A 135 0.81 -2.68 -6.11
C GLY A 135 1.02 -4.11 -5.60
N SER A 136 0.14 -5.05 -5.99
CA SER A 136 0.30 -6.48 -5.70
C SER A 136 0.45 -6.75 -4.19
N ALA A 137 1.60 -7.28 -3.74
CA ALA A 137 1.94 -7.42 -2.31
C ALA A 137 1.93 -6.06 -1.59
N GLY A 138 2.36 -4.97 -2.23
CA GLY A 138 2.25 -3.61 -1.70
C GLY A 138 0.80 -3.16 -1.52
N GLY A 139 -0.09 -3.57 -2.43
CA GLY A 139 -1.54 -3.36 -2.29
C GLY A 139 -2.13 -4.09 -1.08
N HIS A 140 -1.66 -5.31 -0.79
CA HIS A 140 -2.00 -6.03 0.44
C HIS A 140 -1.50 -5.30 1.69
N LEU A 141 -0.25 -4.82 1.66
CA LEU A 141 0.32 -4.06 2.78
C LEU A 141 -0.43 -2.74 2.99
N THR A 142 -0.86 -2.08 1.90
CA THR A 142 -1.70 -0.88 1.93
C THR A 142 -3.03 -1.15 2.64
N ALA A 143 -3.77 -2.18 2.23
CA ALA A 143 -5.04 -2.55 2.86
C ALA A 143 -4.86 -2.94 4.34
N GLY A 144 -3.90 -3.82 4.63
CA GLY A 144 -3.63 -4.28 5.99
C GLY A 144 -3.18 -3.15 6.92
N ALA A 145 -2.32 -2.24 6.45
CA ALA A 145 -1.89 -1.08 7.23
C ALA A 145 -3.03 -0.08 7.45
N ALA A 146 -3.88 0.15 6.44
CA ALA A 146 -5.06 1.02 6.58
C ALA A 146 -6.04 0.46 7.64
N ILE A 147 -6.24 -0.85 7.67
CA ILE A 147 -7.04 -1.55 8.70
C ILE A 147 -6.43 -1.35 10.08
N LEU A 148 -5.12 -1.59 10.24
CA LEU A 148 -4.44 -1.40 11.53
C LEU A 148 -4.47 0.05 12.01
N LEU A 149 -4.37 1.03 11.12
CA LEU A 149 -4.50 2.45 11.43
C LEU A 149 -5.94 2.78 11.88
N ALA A 150 -6.95 2.29 11.16
CA ALA A 150 -8.36 2.47 11.51
C ALA A 150 -8.68 1.89 12.89
N GLN A 151 -8.21 0.69 13.20
CA GLN A 151 -8.35 0.05 14.51
C GLN A 151 -7.68 0.85 15.65
N GLN A 152 -6.63 1.60 15.34
CA GLN A 152 -5.92 2.47 16.29
C GLN A 152 -6.47 3.90 16.33
N GLY A 153 -7.54 4.21 15.58
CA GLY A 153 -8.13 5.55 15.49
C GLY A 153 -7.25 6.56 14.75
N ILE A 154 -6.27 6.11 13.97
CA ILE A 154 -5.36 6.96 13.20
C ILE A 154 -5.94 7.15 11.78
N GLN A 155 -6.29 8.38 11.44
CA GLN A 155 -6.89 8.67 10.15
C GLN A 155 -5.84 8.95 9.07
N ILE A 156 -6.12 8.45 7.87
CA ILE A 156 -5.50 8.81 6.59
C ILE A 156 -6.61 9.22 5.62
N VAL A 157 -6.29 9.97 4.57
CA VAL A 157 -7.33 10.48 3.67
C VAL A 157 -7.77 9.47 2.62
N GLY A 158 -6.95 8.46 2.34
CA GLY A 158 -7.32 7.43 1.40
C GLY A 158 -6.26 6.36 1.19
N GLN A 159 -6.65 5.34 0.45
CA GLN A 159 -5.81 4.24 0.01
C GLN A 159 -6.01 3.97 -1.49
N ILE A 160 -4.93 3.68 -2.21
CA ILE A 160 -4.96 3.33 -3.63
C ILE A 160 -4.25 2.00 -3.81
N MET A 161 -4.96 0.99 -4.25
CA MET A 161 -4.41 -0.36 -4.43
C MET A 161 -4.47 -0.75 -5.91
N GLU A 162 -3.33 -1.20 -6.43
CA GLU A 162 -3.20 -1.66 -7.81
C GLU A 162 -2.95 -3.17 -7.83
N VAL A 163 -3.78 -3.91 -8.55
CA VAL A 163 -3.71 -5.39 -8.68
C VAL A 163 -3.41 -6.11 -7.36
N PRO A 164 -4.14 -5.77 -6.27
CA PRO A 164 -3.77 -6.20 -4.93
C PRO A 164 -4.01 -7.69 -4.70
N PHE A 165 -3.16 -8.32 -3.87
CA PHE A 165 -3.43 -9.65 -3.31
C PHE A 165 -4.19 -9.48 -1.98
N LEU A 166 -5.42 -9.97 -1.84
CA LEU A 166 -6.29 -9.62 -0.70
C LEU A 166 -6.96 -10.81 -0.01
N ASP A 167 -6.68 -12.06 -0.42
CA ASP A 167 -7.27 -13.23 0.21
C ASP A 167 -6.29 -14.41 0.33
N PHE A 168 -6.02 -14.84 1.55
CA PHE A 168 -5.24 -16.04 1.87
C PHE A 168 -6.12 -17.24 2.22
N THR A 169 -7.44 -17.08 2.26
CA THR A 169 -8.35 -18.16 2.65
C THR A 169 -8.67 -19.11 1.51
N HIS A 170 -8.33 -18.77 0.27
CA HIS A 170 -8.73 -19.45 -0.97
C HIS A 170 -10.26 -19.48 -1.20
N THR A 171 -11.01 -18.67 -0.50
CA THR A 171 -12.46 -18.53 -0.74
C THR A 171 -12.77 -17.80 -2.04
N ILE A 172 -11.83 -16.96 -2.50
CA ILE A 172 -11.90 -16.26 -3.78
C ILE A 172 -10.93 -16.95 -4.74
N PRO A 173 -11.42 -17.56 -5.84
CA PRO A 173 -10.58 -18.30 -6.76
C PRO A 173 -9.47 -17.45 -7.37
N ILE A 174 -8.28 -18.06 -7.53
CA ILE A 174 -7.26 -17.57 -8.45
C ILE A 174 -7.41 -18.39 -9.74
N ASP A 175 -7.91 -17.77 -10.78
CA ASP A 175 -8.08 -18.40 -12.09
C ASP A 175 -6.76 -18.39 -12.87
N PHE A 176 -5.82 -19.26 -12.43
CA PHE A 176 -4.46 -19.26 -12.96
C PHE A 176 -3.74 -20.57 -12.65
N PRO A 177 -3.30 -21.33 -13.64
CA PRO A 177 -2.71 -22.68 -13.44
C PRO A 177 -1.46 -22.70 -12.56
N GLU A 178 -0.70 -21.60 -12.49
CA GLU A 178 0.50 -21.46 -11.68
C GLU A 178 0.19 -20.84 -10.29
N GLY A 179 -1.02 -20.36 -10.09
CA GLY A 179 -1.49 -19.75 -8.84
C GLY A 179 -1.32 -20.68 -7.65
N ASP A 180 -1.64 -21.96 -7.82
CA ASP A 180 -1.42 -23.00 -6.81
C ASP A 180 0.04 -23.12 -6.36
N LYS A 181 1.00 -22.97 -7.27
CA LYS A 181 2.43 -22.98 -6.93
C LYS A 181 2.84 -21.72 -6.18
N LEU A 182 2.34 -20.59 -6.61
CA LEU A 182 2.59 -19.30 -5.97
C LEU A 182 1.98 -19.29 -4.56
N TYR A 183 0.72 -19.73 -4.40
CA TYR A 183 0.09 -19.90 -3.10
C TYR A 183 0.86 -20.83 -2.19
N LYS A 184 1.19 -22.04 -2.66
CA LYS A 184 1.98 -23.00 -1.88
C LYS A 184 3.32 -22.41 -1.43
N MET A 185 3.99 -21.69 -2.32
CA MET A 185 5.23 -21.01 -1.99
C MET A 185 5.00 -19.93 -0.93
N MET A 186 3.99 -19.10 -1.08
CA MET A 186 3.63 -18.06 -0.11
C MET A 186 3.28 -18.64 1.24
N PHE A 187 2.48 -19.72 1.30
CA PHE A 187 2.15 -20.41 2.55
C PHE A 187 3.36 -21.10 3.19
N GLU A 188 4.32 -21.60 2.39
CA GLU A 188 5.56 -22.14 2.91
C GLU A 188 6.48 -21.07 3.50
N ILE A 189 6.53 -19.87 2.88
CA ILE A 189 7.33 -18.72 3.31
C ILE A 189 6.63 -17.96 4.43
N TYR A 190 5.32 -17.85 4.32
CA TYR A 190 4.44 -17.02 5.16
C TYR A 190 3.46 -17.90 5.96
N PRO A 191 3.92 -18.77 6.88
CA PRO A 191 2.96 -19.42 7.75
C PRO A 191 2.47 -18.38 8.76
N PRO A 192 1.30 -17.75 8.55
CA PRO A 192 0.77 -16.88 9.55
C PRO A 192 0.47 -17.73 10.79
N LYS A 193 0.89 -17.26 11.94
CA LYS A 193 0.48 -17.85 13.23
C LYS A 193 -0.90 -17.35 13.66
N ILE A 194 -1.69 -16.84 12.70
CA ILE A 194 -3.02 -16.28 12.90
C ILE A 194 -3.99 -16.95 11.93
N PRO A 195 -5.31 -16.88 12.20
CA PRO A 195 -6.32 -17.36 11.26
C PRO A 195 -6.17 -16.71 9.89
N LEU A 196 -6.33 -17.49 8.82
CA LEU A 196 -6.20 -17.01 7.44
C LEU A 196 -7.26 -15.97 7.06
N ASP A 197 -8.42 -15.99 7.76
CA ASP A 197 -9.51 -15.02 7.63
C ASP A 197 -9.34 -13.76 8.51
N SER A 198 -8.14 -13.52 9.03
CA SER A 198 -7.84 -12.27 9.72
C SER A 198 -8.02 -11.07 8.79
N GLU A 199 -8.69 -10.00 9.24
CA GLU A 199 -8.95 -8.78 8.49
C GLU A 199 -7.68 -8.19 7.84
N VAL A 200 -6.58 -8.20 8.56
CA VAL A 200 -5.30 -7.66 8.09
C VAL A 200 -4.63 -8.55 7.06
N LEU A 201 -4.88 -9.87 7.13
CA LEU A 201 -4.29 -10.84 6.23
C LEU A 201 -5.14 -11.07 4.98
N SER A 202 -6.45 -11.15 5.13
CA SER A 202 -7.40 -11.45 4.05
C SER A 202 -8.57 -10.44 4.03
N PRO A 203 -8.29 -9.16 3.77
CA PRO A 203 -9.32 -8.11 3.83
C PRO A 203 -10.48 -8.32 2.86
N ALA A 204 -10.26 -9.02 1.73
CA ALA A 204 -11.35 -9.32 0.80
C ALA A 204 -12.27 -10.44 1.30
N ALA A 205 -11.76 -11.34 2.15
CA ALA A 205 -12.54 -12.43 2.72
C ALA A 205 -13.36 -11.97 3.93
N LYS A 206 -12.83 -11.06 4.75
CA LYS A 206 -13.48 -10.62 5.99
C LYS A 206 -12.93 -9.28 6.49
N ILE A 207 -13.81 -8.35 6.78
CA ILE A 207 -13.56 -7.16 7.62
C ILE A 207 -14.77 -6.98 8.53
N THR A 208 -14.54 -6.59 9.80
CA THR A 208 -15.61 -6.27 10.73
C THR A 208 -16.28 -4.94 10.41
N GLU A 209 -17.56 -4.80 10.74
CA GLU A 209 -18.30 -3.55 10.60
C GLU A 209 -17.60 -2.39 11.32
N GLU A 210 -17.12 -2.64 12.54
CA GLU A 210 -16.40 -1.63 13.32
C GLU A 210 -15.16 -1.10 12.60
N THR A 211 -14.38 -1.99 11.96
CA THR A 211 -13.20 -1.59 11.16
C THR A 211 -13.64 -0.84 9.90
N LEU A 212 -14.66 -1.32 9.19
CA LEU A 212 -15.18 -0.69 7.98
C LEU A 212 -15.66 0.74 8.22
N GLU A 213 -16.35 0.98 9.33
CA GLU A 213 -16.81 2.32 9.71
C GLU A 213 -15.68 3.34 9.84
N LYS A 214 -14.53 2.89 10.36
CA LYS A 214 -13.33 3.72 10.61
C LYS A 214 -12.38 3.77 9.42
N LEU A 215 -12.54 2.88 8.45
CA LEU A 215 -11.62 2.73 7.33
C LEU A 215 -11.65 3.98 6.42
N SER A 216 -10.48 4.35 5.90
CA SER A 216 -10.35 5.43 4.92
C SER A 216 -10.96 5.04 3.57
N PRO A 217 -11.41 6.02 2.75
CA PRO A 217 -11.85 5.76 1.38
C PRO A 217 -10.76 5.08 0.54
N ALA A 218 -11.19 4.29 -0.44
CA ALA A 218 -10.30 3.48 -1.26
C ALA A 218 -10.58 3.59 -2.75
N VAL A 219 -9.51 3.57 -3.53
CA VAL A 219 -9.50 3.31 -4.97
C VAL A 219 -8.89 1.93 -5.19
N VAL A 220 -9.56 1.08 -5.95
CA VAL A 220 -9.07 -0.25 -6.31
C VAL A 220 -8.89 -0.33 -7.81
N ILE A 221 -7.70 -0.72 -8.27
CA ILE A 221 -7.36 -0.89 -9.68
C ILE A 221 -7.12 -2.37 -9.92
N VAL A 222 -7.81 -2.94 -10.90
CA VAL A 222 -7.70 -4.35 -11.28
C VAL A 222 -7.51 -4.50 -12.78
N CYS A 223 -7.04 -5.66 -13.21
CA CYS A 223 -6.74 -5.95 -14.62
C CYS A 223 -7.45 -7.20 -15.08
N GLY A 224 -8.05 -7.18 -16.27
CA GLY A 224 -8.83 -8.31 -16.79
C GLY A 224 -8.00 -9.57 -17.07
N ARG A 225 -6.68 -9.43 -17.27
CA ARG A 225 -5.75 -10.55 -17.44
C ARG A 225 -4.93 -10.87 -16.18
N ASP A 226 -5.33 -10.31 -15.05
CA ASP A 226 -4.70 -10.59 -13.75
C ASP A 226 -5.49 -11.67 -13.01
N PRO A 227 -4.87 -12.80 -12.64
CA PRO A 227 -5.55 -13.84 -11.87
C PRO A 227 -6.02 -13.39 -10.48
N LEU A 228 -5.52 -12.25 -9.97
CA LEU A 228 -5.91 -11.69 -8.68
C LEU A 228 -7.12 -10.74 -8.77
N HIS A 229 -7.61 -10.41 -9.99
CA HIS A 229 -8.69 -9.43 -10.13
C HIS A 229 -9.95 -9.77 -9.32
N PRO A 230 -10.37 -11.06 -9.16
CA PRO A 230 -11.58 -11.37 -8.38
C PRO A 230 -11.48 -10.92 -6.91
N GLN A 231 -10.27 -10.97 -6.32
CA GLN A 231 -10.05 -10.52 -4.94
C GLN A 231 -10.20 -9.00 -4.83
N GLY A 232 -9.69 -8.25 -5.81
CA GLY A 232 -9.85 -6.81 -5.89
C GLY A 232 -11.32 -6.39 -6.07
N GLU A 233 -12.07 -7.11 -6.92
CA GLU A 233 -13.49 -6.86 -7.15
C GLU A 233 -14.33 -7.17 -5.89
N GLN A 234 -14.05 -8.28 -5.21
CA GLN A 234 -14.72 -8.64 -3.96
C GLN A 234 -14.48 -7.59 -2.87
N TYR A 235 -13.24 -7.14 -2.72
CA TYR A 235 -12.92 -6.10 -1.75
C TYR A 235 -13.60 -4.77 -2.10
N ALA A 236 -13.60 -4.38 -3.37
CA ALA A 236 -14.29 -3.19 -3.83
C ALA A 236 -15.82 -3.28 -3.58
N ALA A 237 -16.42 -4.44 -3.79
CA ALA A 237 -17.85 -4.66 -3.50
C ALA A 237 -18.15 -4.47 -2.00
N LEU A 238 -17.29 -5.02 -1.12
CA LEU A 238 -17.39 -4.84 0.33
C LEU A 238 -17.26 -3.36 0.72
N LEU A 239 -16.25 -2.67 0.21
CA LEU A 239 -16.03 -1.24 0.46
C LEU A 239 -17.20 -0.38 -0.03
N LYS A 240 -17.80 -0.73 -1.17
CA LYS A 240 -18.95 -0.02 -1.74
C LYS A 240 -20.19 -0.10 -0.84
N GLN A 241 -20.45 -1.26 -0.25
CA GLN A 241 -21.58 -1.45 0.69
C GLN A 241 -21.48 -0.53 1.91
N HIS A 242 -20.27 -0.14 2.30
CA HIS A 242 -19.98 0.73 3.45
C HIS A 242 -19.60 2.17 3.08
N ASN A 243 -19.86 2.61 1.84
CA ASN A 243 -19.53 3.95 1.33
C ASN A 243 -18.02 4.29 1.47
N LYS A 244 -17.15 3.28 1.38
CA LYS A 244 -15.68 3.44 1.45
C LYS A 244 -15.01 3.30 0.07
N LEU A 245 -15.72 2.86 -0.96
CA LEU A 245 -15.19 2.79 -2.30
C LEU A 245 -15.34 4.14 -3.02
N VAL A 246 -14.23 4.73 -3.43
CA VAL A 246 -14.20 5.89 -4.32
C VAL A 246 -14.41 5.43 -5.75
N GLU A 247 -13.64 4.44 -6.20
CA GLU A 247 -13.78 3.86 -7.52
C GLU A 247 -13.10 2.47 -7.62
N LEU A 248 -13.73 1.58 -8.39
CA LEU A 248 -13.11 0.37 -8.92
C LEU A 248 -12.79 0.61 -10.39
N LYS A 249 -11.50 0.59 -10.75
CA LYS A 249 -11.02 0.75 -12.13
C LYS A 249 -10.54 -0.58 -12.69
N MET A 250 -11.16 -1.02 -13.80
CA MET A 250 -10.73 -2.19 -14.56
C MET A 250 -9.95 -1.76 -15.81
N TYR A 251 -8.73 -2.31 -15.96
CA TYR A 251 -7.97 -2.28 -17.21
C TYR A 251 -8.08 -3.63 -17.88
N GLN A 252 -9.00 -3.76 -18.83
CA GLN A 252 -9.39 -5.06 -19.42
C GLN A 252 -8.22 -5.81 -20.04
N ASP A 253 -7.31 -5.10 -20.74
CA ASP A 253 -6.16 -5.68 -21.40
C ASP A 253 -4.87 -5.69 -20.55
N GLY A 254 -4.95 -5.15 -19.33
CA GLY A 254 -3.85 -5.15 -18.37
C GLY A 254 -3.62 -6.54 -17.76
N TYR A 255 -2.38 -6.82 -17.39
CA TYR A 255 -1.98 -8.03 -16.68
C TYR A 255 -1.35 -7.67 -15.32
N HIS A 256 -1.08 -8.67 -14.50
CA HIS A 256 -0.49 -8.45 -13.18
C HIS A 256 0.85 -7.71 -13.25
N GLY A 257 0.97 -6.59 -12.54
CA GLY A 257 2.19 -5.77 -12.49
C GLY A 257 2.42 -4.87 -13.72
N PHE A 258 1.42 -4.66 -14.58
CA PHE A 258 1.54 -3.82 -15.77
C PHE A 258 1.92 -2.36 -15.46
N GLY A 259 1.58 -1.87 -14.28
CA GLY A 259 1.83 -0.49 -13.83
C GLY A 259 3.27 -0.22 -13.38
N THR A 260 4.13 -1.25 -13.28
CA THR A 260 5.52 -1.11 -12.86
C THR A 260 6.45 -0.85 -14.04
N ASP A 261 7.53 -0.10 -13.84
CA ASP A 261 8.51 0.21 -14.90
C ASP A 261 9.28 -1.01 -15.42
N LYS A 262 9.17 -2.16 -14.75
CA LYS A 262 9.83 -3.42 -15.14
C LYS A 262 8.99 -4.34 -16.01
N ALA A 263 7.74 -3.99 -16.34
CA ALA A 263 6.99 -4.75 -17.32
C ALA A 263 7.73 -4.71 -18.66
N GLU A 264 7.85 -5.88 -19.34
CA GLU A 264 8.53 -6.01 -20.63
C GLU A 264 8.09 -4.90 -21.59
N GLU A 265 9.04 -4.35 -22.36
CA GLU A 265 8.85 -3.26 -23.32
C GLU A 265 7.88 -3.63 -24.44
N LYS A 266 6.58 -3.55 -24.15
CA LYS A 266 5.52 -3.70 -25.14
C LYS A 266 4.80 -2.35 -25.28
N PRO A 267 4.74 -1.74 -26.47
CA PRO A 267 4.15 -0.41 -26.67
C PRO A 267 2.70 -0.28 -26.18
N GLU A 268 1.90 -1.33 -26.34
CA GLU A 268 0.53 -1.37 -25.81
C GLU A 268 0.46 -1.31 -24.28
N GLN A 269 1.44 -1.89 -23.61
CA GLN A 269 1.54 -1.86 -22.15
C GLN A 269 2.05 -0.51 -21.65
N ASP A 270 2.92 0.15 -22.41
CA ASP A 270 3.38 1.51 -22.09
C ASP A 270 2.21 2.51 -22.08
N ARG A 271 1.27 2.38 -23.01
CA ARG A 271 0.07 3.21 -23.00
C ARG A 271 -0.79 2.96 -21.77
N LEU A 272 -1.07 1.71 -21.46
CA LEU A 272 -1.87 1.34 -20.28
C LEU A 272 -1.19 1.78 -18.98
N ARG A 273 0.14 1.64 -18.89
CA ARG A 273 0.95 2.09 -17.77
C ARG A 273 0.84 3.60 -17.57
N GLU A 274 0.96 4.37 -18.63
CA GLU A 274 0.82 5.82 -18.60
C GLU A 274 -0.61 6.24 -18.22
N GLU A 275 -1.64 5.58 -18.76
CA GLU A 275 -3.03 5.80 -18.39
C GLU A 275 -3.27 5.50 -16.89
N CYS A 276 -2.75 4.39 -16.38
CA CYS A 276 -2.84 4.03 -14.97
C CYS A 276 -2.12 5.04 -14.07
N PHE A 277 -0.92 5.46 -14.45
CA PHE A 277 -0.18 6.49 -13.71
C PHE A 277 -0.99 7.78 -13.60
N ARG A 278 -1.52 8.30 -14.72
CA ARG A 278 -2.34 9.52 -14.74
C ARG A 278 -3.61 9.37 -13.91
N TYR A 279 -4.24 8.21 -14.00
CA TYR A 279 -5.41 7.88 -13.20
C TYR A 279 -5.09 7.89 -11.70
N LYS A 280 -3.99 7.25 -11.28
CA LYS A 280 -3.54 7.28 -9.86
C LYS A 280 -3.30 8.71 -9.38
N VAL A 281 -2.64 9.56 -10.18
CA VAL A 281 -2.41 10.98 -9.87
C VAL A 281 -3.74 11.74 -9.72
N GLU A 282 -4.69 11.53 -10.63
CA GLU A 282 -6.04 12.14 -10.55
C GLU A 282 -6.75 11.72 -9.28
N LYS A 283 -6.77 10.42 -8.96
CA LYS A 283 -7.45 9.91 -7.77
C LYS A 283 -6.80 10.34 -6.47
N ALA A 284 -5.47 10.45 -6.43
CA ALA A 284 -4.78 11.01 -5.28
C ALA A 284 -5.17 12.49 -5.04
N ARG A 285 -5.26 13.30 -6.09
CA ARG A 285 -5.74 14.69 -6.00
C ARG A 285 -7.19 14.75 -5.51
N GLN A 286 -8.06 13.88 -6.02
CA GLN A 286 -9.45 13.77 -5.57
C GLN A 286 -9.53 13.45 -4.07
N LEU A 287 -8.78 12.47 -3.58
CA LEU A 287 -8.73 12.08 -2.17
C LEU A 287 -8.24 13.22 -1.27
N TYR A 288 -7.21 13.98 -1.69
CA TYR A 288 -6.73 15.15 -0.94
C TYR A 288 -7.79 16.26 -0.86
N THR A 289 -8.59 16.46 -1.92
CA THR A 289 -9.67 17.48 -1.93
C THR A 289 -10.84 17.06 -1.03
N MET A 290 -11.27 15.81 -1.09
CA MET A 290 -12.34 15.28 -0.23
C MET A 290 -12.05 15.41 1.27
N SER A 291 -10.78 15.43 1.67
CA SER A 291 -10.40 15.63 3.07
C SER A 291 -10.55 17.09 3.52
N GLY A 292 -10.27 18.04 2.64
CA GLY A 292 -10.42 19.48 2.91
C GLY A 292 -11.88 19.88 3.17
N GLU A 293 -12.80 19.31 2.41
CA GLU A 293 -14.24 19.57 2.57
C GLU A 293 -14.80 19.00 3.89
N ARG A 294 -14.33 17.83 4.34
CA ARG A 294 -14.71 17.25 5.63
C ARG A 294 -14.25 18.10 6.82
N ASN A 295 -13.08 18.70 6.75
CA ASN A 295 -12.56 19.57 7.82
C ASN A 295 -13.26 20.94 7.86
N SER A 296 -13.69 21.50 6.73
CA SER A 296 -14.44 22.78 6.68
C SER A 296 -15.90 22.64 7.14
N GLY A 297 -16.53 21.48 6.92
CA GLY A 297 -17.91 21.20 7.38
C GLY A 297 -18.05 21.07 8.89
N ASN A 298 -17.01 20.66 9.60
CA ASN A 298 -17.01 20.47 11.05
C ASN A 298 -16.79 21.77 11.85
N THR A 299 -16.28 22.82 11.21
CA THR A 299 -16.04 24.13 11.88
C THR A 299 -17.26 25.03 11.89
N THR A 300 -18.32 24.74 11.12
CA THR A 300 -19.54 25.56 11.05
C THR A 300 -20.64 25.16 12.04
N SER A 301 -20.50 24.03 12.75
CA SER A 301 -21.55 23.52 13.66
C SER A 301 -21.37 23.91 15.15
N THR A 302 -20.31 24.64 15.53
CA THR A 302 -20.04 24.99 16.94
C THR A 302 -20.27 26.47 17.30
N SER A 303 -20.86 27.28 16.42
CA SER A 303 -21.09 28.71 16.68
C SER A 303 -22.56 29.14 16.74
N ASN A 304 -23.47 28.32 17.26
CA ASN A 304 -24.81 28.79 17.60
C ASN A 304 -25.31 28.14 18.91
N GLY A 305 -25.03 28.79 20.02
CA GLY A 305 -25.54 28.35 21.33
C GLY A 305 -25.10 29.23 22.50
N GLY A 306 -25.41 30.51 22.45
CA GLY A 306 -25.08 31.33 23.61
C GLY A 306 -25.54 32.79 23.53
N GLN A 307 -26.82 33.00 23.41
CA GLN A 307 -27.45 34.22 23.90
C GLN A 307 -28.95 34.02 24.00
N MET A 308 -29.45 33.79 25.22
CA MET A 308 -30.72 34.34 25.67
C MET A 308 -30.78 34.32 27.19
N LYS A 309 -30.80 35.55 27.72
CA LYS A 309 -31.37 36.05 28.96
C LYS A 309 -31.04 35.35 30.28
#